data_64c240843b03e3b3f981aef1cd769143
#
_entry.id   64c240843b03e3b3f981aef1cd769143
#
_cell.length_a   1.000
_cell.length_b   1.000
_cell.length_c   1.000
_cell.angle_alpha   90.00
_cell.angle_beta   90.00
_cell.angle_gamma   90.00
#
_symmetry.space_group_name_H-M   'P 1'
#
loop_
_entity.id
_entity.type
_entity.pdbx_description
1 polymer ?
#
loop_
_entity_poly.entity_id
_entity_poly.type
_entity_poly.pdbx_seq_one_letter_code
_entity_poly.pdbx_strand_id
1 'polypeptide(L)'
;MEDRRTGGAVTARGDVLVGADGVHSAVRAQLYPHEGKPIFAGLIEWRGALEAEPFLDGRTQVMIGHYNQRSIIYPISAKAQGDGRSLINWLTLLADRGDGTGRESWDRKVGRERFFDRFSDWNFPWIKLADLICGTAEIFEYPMCDRDPLPRWSFGRVTLVGDAAHPMRPVGSQAGSQGIVDARILAHALANHADPVAGLADYEARRLPSMNDVVLRNRQYGPEIVMQMAEDRAPNGFANVEEVIPRRELEEVSLSFKRAAGFDPQTVNQRPSFDVRRVSAP
;
A
#
# COMPACT_ATOMS: atom_id res chain seq x y z
N MET A 1 19.14 15.25 13.22
CA MET A 1 17.68 14.98 13.41
C MET A 1 17.12 16.05 14.31
N GLU A 2 15.86 16.36 14.18
CA GLU A 2 15.15 17.27 15.07
C GLU A 2 14.31 16.47 16.07
N ASP A 3 14.40 16.81 17.36
CA ASP A 3 13.48 16.27 18.37
C ASP A 3 12.14 17.01 18.24
N ARG A 4 11.10 16.31 17.78
CA ARG A 4 9.76 16.89 17.58
C ARG A 4 9.10 17.44 18.84
N ARG A 5 9.54 17.03 20.03
CA ARG A 5 9.02 17.55 21.32
C ARG A 5 9.64 18.87 21.69
N THR A 6 10.94 19.04 21.40
CA THR A 6 11.72 20.19 21.89
C THR A 6 12.14 21.14 20.77
N GLY A 7 12.02 20.75 19.50
CA GLY A 7 12.54 21.49 18.36
C GLY A 7 14.07 21.53 18.27
N GLY A 8 14.75 20.82 19.18
CA GLY A 8 16.21 20.83 19.30
C GLY A 8 16.87 19.84 18.34
N ALA A 9 18.09 20.16 17.89
CA ALA A 9 18.89 19.24 17.11
C ALA A 9 19.41 18.08 17.98
N VAL A 10 19.22 16.85 17.51
CA VAL A 10 19.68 15.62 18.16
C VAL A 10 20.65 14.90 17.23
N THR A 11 21.81 14.49 17.77
CA THR A 11 22.78 13.65 17.08
C THR A 11 22.72 12.24 17.62
N ALA A 12 22.53 11.25 16.73
CA ALA A 12 22.67 9.83 17.04
C ALA A 12 23.86 9.25 16.27
N ARG A 13 24.54 8.28 16.87
CA ARG A 13 25.62 7.51 16.22
C ARG A 13 25.21 6.06 16.14
N GLY A 14 25.55 5.38 15.06
CA GLY A 14 25.28 3.96 14.83
C GLY A 14 26.18 3.42 13.72
N ASP A 15 26.26 2.10 13.64
CA ASP A 15 27.06 1.42 12.62
C ASP A 15 26.35 1.40 11.25
N VAL A 16 25.02 1.47 11.26
CA VAL A 16 24.16 1.48 10.08
C VAL A 16 23.03 2.49 10.27
N LEU A 17 22.65 3.17 9.20
CA LEU A 17 21.44 3.99 9.12
C LEU A 17 20.43 3.34 8.19
N VAL A 18 19.22 3.08 8.69
CA VAL A 18 18.10 2.56 7.90
C VAL A 18 17.05 3.66 7.74
N GLY A 19 16.84 4.14 6.53
CA GLY A 19 15.77 5.07 6.18
C GLY A 19 14.46 4.30 6.04
N ALA A 20 13.57 4.44 7.05
CA ALA A 20 12.22 3.86 7.10
C ALA A 20 11.17 4.96 7.28
N ASP A 21 11.45 6.15 6.76
CA ASP A 21 10.76 7.41 7.02
C ASP A 21 9.72 7.78 5.95
N GLY A 22 9.27 6.77 5.18
CA GLY A 22 8.09 6.86 4.31
C GLY A 22 8.34 7.57 2.98
N VAL A 23 7.26 7.87 2.26
CA VAL A 23 7.28 8.45 0.90
C VAL A 23 7.96 9.83 0.85
N HIS A 24 7.98 10.57 1.96
CA HIS A 24 8.67 11.84 2.13
C HIS A 24 10.03 11.71 2.83
N SER A 25 10.67 10.55 2.69
CA SER A 25 11.93 10.21 3.35
C SER A 25 12.98 11.32 3.23
N ALA A 26 13.44 11.81 4.38
CA ALA A 26 14.55 12.74 4.47
C ALA A 26 15.89 12.04 4.16
N VAL A 27 15.99 10.74 4.46
CA VAL A 27 17.18 9.95 4.11
C VAL A 27 17.25 9.78 2.58
N ARG A 28 16.14 9.42 1.92
CA ARG A 28 16.07 9.35 0.45
C ARG A 28 16.41 10.66 -0.21
N ALA A 29 15.88 11.78 0.29
CA ALA A 29 16.13 13.09 -0.27
C ALA A 29 17.62 13.49 -0.21
N GLN A 30 18.37 13.02 0.81
CA GLN A 30 19.82 13.24 0.87
C GLN A 30 20.59 12.34 -0.11
N LEU A 31 20.12 11.11 -0.34
CA LEU A 31 20.74 10.18 -1.30
C LEU A 31 20.43 10.57 -2.75
N TYR A 32 19.23 11.13 -2.98
CA TYR A 32 18.72 11.51 -4.30
C TYR A 32 18.20 12.95 -4.32
N PRO A 33 19.07 13.97 -4.17
CA PRO A 33 18.65 15.36 -4.00
C PRO A 33 17.94 15.98 -5.23
N HIS A 34 18.04 15.34 -6.38
CA HIS A 34 17.44 15.79 -7.63
C HIS A 34 16.19 15.00 -8.05
N GLU A 35 15.69 14.09 -7.22
CA GLU A 35 14.54 13.24 -7.57
C GLU A 35 13.23 14.03 -7.71
N GLY A 36 13.06 15.11 -6.98
CA GLY A 36 11.82 15.89 -6.99
C GLY A 36 10.76 15.34 -6.03
N LYS A 37 9.50 15.76 -6.27
CA LYS A 37 8.33 15.40 -5.45
C LYS A 37 7.78 14.03 -5.84
N PRO A 38 6.96 13.39 -4.96
CA PRO A 38 6.17 12.22 -5.35
C PRO A 38 5.31 12.48 -6.59
N ILE A 39 5.12 11.45 -7.39
CA ILE A 39 4.35 11.51 -8.64
C ILE A 39 2.88 11.26 -8.33
N PHE A 40 2.04 12.25 -8.60
CA PHE A 40 0.59 12.12 -8.42
C PHE A 40 -0.01 11.20 -9.48
N ALA A 41 -0.85 10.25 -9.04
CA ALA A 41 -1.46 9.24 -9.90
C ALA A 41 -2.77 9.68 -10.58
N GLY A 42 -3.20 10.92 -10.37
CA GLY A 42 -4.49 11.40 -10.89
C GLY A 42 -5.71 10.89 -10.12
N LEU A 43 -5.52 10.40 -8.89
CA LEU A 43 -6.59 9.88 -8.03
C LEU A 43 -6.50 10.51 -6.64
N ILE A 44 -7.64 10.88 -6.09
CA ILE A 44 -7.79 11.27 -4.68
C ILE A 44 -8.51 10.16 -3.95
N GLU A 45 -8.01 9.82 -2.78
CA GLU A 45 -8.62 8.89 -1.84
C GLU A 45 -9.20 9.65 -0.65
N TRP A 46 -10.42 9.30 -0.26
CA TRP A 46 -11.01 9.66 1.02
C TRP A 46 -11.26 8.41 1.81
N ARG A 47 -10.93 8.43 3.09
CA ARG A 47 -11.11 7.28 3.97
C ARG A 47 -11.61 7.67 5.34
N GLY A 48 -12.29 6.71 5.97
CA GLY A 48 -12.71 6.78 7.34
C GLY A 48 -12.96 5.40 7.93
N ALA A 49 -13.20 5.38 9.23
CA ALA A 49 -13.59 4.16 9.93
C ALA A 49 -14.71 4.46 10.94
N LEU A 50 -15.61 3.50 11.09
CA LEU A 50 -16.69 3.58 12.08
C LEU A 50 -17.10 2.19 12.57
N GLU A 51 -17.67 2.13 13.76
CA GLU A 51 -18.33 0.92 14.25
C GLU A 51 -19.76 0.82 13.67
N ALA A 52 -20.03 -0.31 13.03
CA ALA A 52 -21.32 -0.60 12.41
C ALA A 52 -21.69 -2.09 12.57
N GLU A 53 -22.86 -2.47 12.09
CA GLU A 53 -23.24 -3.87 11.94
C GLU A 53 -22.30 -4.57 10.94
N PRO A 54 -21.92 -5.82 11.18
CA PRO A 54 -21.15 -6.59 10.22
C PRO A 54 -21.92 -6.74 8.89
N PHE A 55 -21.21 -6.58 7.78
CA PHE A 55 -21.75 -6.87 6.46
C PHE A 55 -21.23 -8.23 5.96
N LEU A 56 -21.98 -8.90 5.09
CA LEU A 56 -21.68 -10.25 4.59
C LEU A 56 -21.34 -11.21 5.76
N ASP A 57 -20.16 -11.80 5.75
CA ASP A 57 -19.66 -12.69 6.80
C ASP A 57 -18.87 -11.97 7.92
N GLY A 58 -18.80 -10.64 7.90
CA GLY A 58 -18.04 -9.82 8.84
C GLY A 58 -16.51 -9.94 8.71
N ARG A 59 -15.99 -10.60 7.67
CA ARG A 59 -14.55 -10.86 7.42
C ARG A 59 -14.12 -10.54 6.01
N THR A 60 -15.06 -10.35 5.09
CA THR A 60 -14.82 -10.10 3.68
C THR A 60 -14.40 -8.65 3.44
N GLN A 61 -13.35 -8.46 2.63
CA GLN A 61 -13.07 -7.20 1.96
C GLN A 61 -13.81 -7.18 0.62
N VAL A 62 -14.44 -6.07 0.31
CA VAL A 62 -15.08 -5.84 -0.99
C VAL A 62 -14.45 -4.64 -1.70
N MET A 63 -14.39 -4.73 -3.01
CA MET A 63 -14.04 -3.64 -3.92
C MET A 63 -15.20 -3.44 -4.90
N ILE A 64 -15.57 -2.18 -5.13
CA ILE A 64 -16.73 -1.79 -5.90
C ILE A 64 -16.32 -0.69 -6.89
N GLY A 65 -16.83 -0.73 -8.11
CA GLY A 65 -16.58 0.29 -9.14
C GLY A 65 -15.45 -0.08 -10.10
N HIS A 66 -14.77 0.91 -10.64
CA HIS A 66 -13.69 0.79 -11.61
C HIS A 66 -12.55 1.75 -11.30
N TYR A 67 -11.53 1.82 -12.14
CA TYR A 67 -10.30 2.60 -11.83
C TYR A 67 -10.56 4.06 -11.48
N ASN A 68 -11.43 4.74 -12.22
CA ASN A 68 -11.66 6.19 -12.05
C ASN A 68 -12.60 6.54 -10.90
N GLN A 69 -13.39 5.56 -10.44
CA GLN A 69 -14.33 5.72 -9.32
C GLN A 69 -14.55 4.37 -8.65
N ARG A 70 -14.06 4.22 -7.42
CA ARG A 70 -14.17 2.96 -6.69
C ARG A 70 -14.27 3.16 -5.18
N SER A 71 -14.74 2.13 -4.50
CA SER A 71 -14.71 2.02 -3.05
C SER A 71 -14.15 0.68 -2.62
N ILE A 72 -13.42 0.67 -1.50
CA ILE A 72 -12.91 -0.53 -0.86
C ILE A 72 -13.38 -0.50 0.60
N ILE A 73 -13.98 -1.59 1.06
CA ILE A 73 -14.63 -1.65 2.37
C ILE A 73 -14.21 -2.97 3.04
N TYR A 74 -13.74 -2.92 4.28
CA TYR A 74 -13.32 -4.10 5.02
C TYR A 74 -13.31 -3.88 6.53
N PRO A 75 -13.55 -4.94 7.34
CA PRO A 75 -13.43 -4.87 8.80
C PRO A 75 -11.96 -4.85 9.23
N ILE A 76 -11.66 -4.08 10.30
CA ILE A 76 -10.28 -3.86 10.79
C ILE A 76 -10.08 -4.21 12.28
N SER A 77 -11.08 -4.74 12.97
CA SER A 77 -10.97 -5.04 14.41
C SER A 77 -11.51 -6.39 14.78
N ALA A 78 -10.62 -7.30 15.21
CA ALA A 78 -11.01 -8.58 15.77
C ALA A 78 -11.77 -8.44 17.12
N LYS A 79 -11.48 -7.38 17.90
CA LYS A 79 -12.20 -7.09 19.15
C LYS A 79 -13.66 -6.75 18.86
N ALA A 80 -13.92 -5.84 17.92
CA ALA A 80 -15.28 -5.50 17.53
C ALA A 80 -16.08 -6.72 17.06
N GLN A 81 -15.45 -7.64 16.33
CA GLN A 81 -16.07 -8.90 15.91
C GLN A 81 -16.46 -9.79 17.10
N GLY A 82 -15.62 -9.86 18.14
CA GLY A 82 -15.93 -10.60 19.38
C GLY A 82 -17.15 -10.03 20.11
N ASP A 83 -17.41 -8.75 19.99
CA ASP A 83 -18.55 -8.03 20.57
C ASP A 83 -19.78 -8.02 19.64
N GLY A 84 -19.76 -8.78 18.53
CA GLY A 84 -20.84 -8.83 17.54
C GLY A 84 -20.97 -7.57 16.68
N ARG A 85 -19.95 -6.70 16.69
CA ARG A 85 -19.87 -5.46 15.94
C ARG A 85 -18.75 -5.56 14.89
N SER A 86 -18.67 -4.57 14.01
CA SER A 86 -17.57 -4.44 13.06
C SER A 86 -17.02 -3.04 13.08
N LEU A 87 -15.72 -2.89 13.30
CA LEU A 87 -15.05 -1.63 12.98
C LEU A 87 -14.70 -1.68 11.49
N ILE A 88 -15.47 -0.96 10.68
CA ILE A 88 -15.38 -0.95 9.22
C ILE A 88 -14.48 0.20 8.78
N ASN A 89 -13.41 -0.11 8.08
CA ASN A 89 -12.67 0.86 7.28
C ASN A 89 -13.28 0.90 5.89
N TRP A 90 -13.56 2.10 5.42
CA TRP A 90 -13.95 2.35 4.04
C TRP A 90 -13.01 3.38 3.44
N LEU A 91 -12.77 3.25 2.16
CA LEU A 91 -12.10 4.24 1.36
C LEU A 91 -12.82 4.36 0.01
N THR A 92 -12.84 5.58 -0.51
CA THR A 92 -13.36 5.90 -1.84
C THR A 92 -12.29 6.62 -2.62
N LEU A 93 -12.19 6.29 -3.91
CA LEU A 93 -11.24 6.92 -4.83
C LEU A 93 -12.00 7.52 -6.00
N LEU A 94 -11.55 8.70 -6.41
CA LEU A 94 -12.10 9.39 -7.58
C LEU A 94 -10.97 9.96 -8.42
N ALA A 95 -11.08 9.82 -9.74
CA ALA A 95 -10.16 10.45 -10.66
C ALA A 95 -10.24 11.98 -10.51
N ASP A 96 -9.08 12.58 -10.36
CA ASP A 96 -8.90 14.03 -10.33
C ASP A 96 -7.98 14.46 -11.46
N ARG A 97 -8.51 15.29 -12.35
CA ARG A 97 -7.77 15.82 -13.50
C ARG A 97 -6.89 17.03 -13.15
N GLY A 98 -6.88 17.44 -11.88
CA GLY A 98 -5.97 18.47 -11.38
C GLY A 98 -4.52 17.99 -11.36
N ASP A 99 -3.61 18.91 -11.12
CA ASP A 99 -2.17 18.63 -11.02
C ASP A 99 -1.74 18.06 -9.66
N GLY A 100 -2.69 17.86 -8.73
CA GLY A 100 -2.43 17.37 -7.37
C GLY A 100 -1.70 18.36 -6.48
N THR A 101 -1.38 19.56 -6.95
CA THR A 101 -0.65 20.56 -6.15
C THR A 101 -1.44 21.01 -4.92
N GLY A 102 -0.73 21.23 -3.80
CA GLY A 102 -1.31 21.65 -2.53
C GLY A 102 -1.99 20.52 -1.73
N ARG A 103 -1.87 19.25 -2.15
CA ARG A 103 -2.49 18.08 -1.50
C ARG A 103 -1.47 17.17 -0.80
N GLU A 104 -0.31 17.69 -0.45
CA GLU A 104 0.82 16.90 0.10
C GLU A 104 0.65 16.51 1.58
N SER A 105 -0.47 16.85 2.23
CA SER A 105 -0.72 16.51 3.62
C SER A 105 -1.38 15.14 3.76
N TRP A 106 -0.77 14.26 4.56
CA TRP A 106 -1.27 12.91 4.87
C TRP A 106 -2.20 12.87 6.10
N ASP A 107 -2.48 14.00 6.71
CA ASP A 107 -3.35 14.17 7.87
C ASP A 107 -4.49 15.16 7.61
N ARG A 108 -4.80 15.43 6.35
CA ARG A 108 -5.81 16.40 5.95
C ARG A 108 -7.21 15.88 6.23
N LYS A 109 -7.83 16.41 7.29
CA LYS A 109 -9.24 16.18 7.55
C LYS A 109 -10.09 17.03 6.62
N VAL A 110 -11.16 16.44 6.08
CA VAL A 110 -12.07 17.10 5.14
C VAL A 110 -13.52 16.75 5.46
N GLY A 111 -14.44 17.59 4.98
CA GLY A 111 -15.87 17.31 5.01
C GLY A 111 -16.27 16.40 3.85
N ARG A 112 -17.31 15.58 4.07
CA ARG A 112 -17.86 14.65 3.07
C ARG A 112 -18.44 15.34 1.84
N GLU A 113 -18.85 16.60 1.94
CA GLU A 113 -19.40 17.39 0.82
C GLU A 113 -18.47 17.49 -0.39
N ARG A 114 -17.18 17.19 -0.22
CA ARG A 114 -16.19 17.21 -1.31
C ARG A 114 -16.36 16.09 -2.33
N PHE A 115 -16.95 14.96 -1.92
CA PHE A 115 -16.99 13.75 -2.75
C PHE A 115 -18.29 12.95 -2.61
N PHE A 116 -19.10 13.19 -1.59
CA PHE A 116 -20.26 12.38 -1.22
C PHE A 116 -21.24 12.16 -2.37
N ASP A 117 -21.55 13.21 -3.13
CA ASP A 117 -22.52 13.15 -4.23
C ASP A 117 -22.13 12.13 -5.31
N ARG A 118 -20.85 11.80 -5.40
CA ARG A 118 -20.34 10.81 -6.37
C ARG A 118 -20.53 9.37 -5.91
N PHE A 119 -20.88 9.16 -4.65
CA PHE A 119 -21.02 7.82 -4.02
C PHE A 119 -22.35 7.64 -3.30
N SER A 120 -23.20 8.66 -3.24
CA SER A 120 -24.48 8.66 -2.50
C SER A 120 -25.44 7.55 -2.95
N ASP A 121 -25.39 7.20 -4.23
CA ASP A 121 -26.28 6.20 -4.84
C ASP A 121 -25.71 4.77 -4.79
N TRP A 122 -24.52 4.59 -4.19
CA TRP A 122 -23.89 3.28 -4.09
C TRP A 122 -24.50 2.46 -2.95
N ASN A 123 -25.68 1.92 -3.24
CA ASN A 123 -26.48 1.13 -2.33
C ASN A 123 -26.58 -0.32 -2.81
N PHE A 124 -26.11 -1.24 -1.99
CA PHE A 124 -26.14 -2.68 -2.24
C PHE A 124 -27.01 -3.37 -1.19
N PRO A 125 -27.59 -4.56 -1.46
CA PRO A 125 -28.43 -5.28 -0.49
C PRO A 125 -27.75 -5.56 0.84
N TRP A 126 -26.42 -5.63 0.85
CA TRP A 126 -25.58 -5.99 2.00
C TRP A 126 -24.83 -4.80 2.61
N ILE A 127 -24.79 -3.63 1.98
CA ILE A 127 -24.19 -2.40 2.52
C ILE A 127 -24.66 -1.15 1.77
N LYS A 128 -24.83 -0.08 2.51
CA LYS A 128 -25.07 1.27 1.96
C LYS A 128 -23.85 2.11 2.22
N LEU A 129 -23.09 2.45 1.17
CA LEU A 129 -21.88 3.24 1.29
C LEU A 129 -22.16 4.64 1.85
N ALA A 130 -23.30 5.23 1.49
CA ALA A 130 -23.74 6.52 2.01
C ALA A 130 -23.85 6.52 3.55
N ASP A 131 -24.38 5.44 4.15
CA ASP A 131 -24.53 5.34 5.60
C ASP A 131 -23.16 5.28 6.30
N LEU A 132 -22.18 4.56 5.72
CA LEU A 132 -20.81 4.52 6.24
C LEU A 132 -20.16 5.91 6.18
N ILE A 133 -20.27 6.60 5.06
CA ILE A 133 -19.70 7.96 4.90
C ILE A 133 -20.34 8.94 5.86
N CYS A 134 -21.69 8.93 5.96
CA CYS A 134 -22.43 9.84 6.84
C CYS A 134 -22.20 9.57 8.33
N GLY A 135 -22.03 8.30 8.72
CA GLY A 135 -21.77 7.89 10.09
C GLY A 135 -20.34 8.11 10.56
N THR A 136 -19.41 8.42 9.67
CA THR A 136 -17.99 8.59 10.00
C THR A 136 -17.73 10.01 10.54
N ALA A 137 -17.14 10.09 11.73
CA ALA A 137 -16.86 11.36 12.41
C ALA A 137 -15.67 12.11 11.77
N GLU A 138 -14.64 11.41 11.35
CA GLU A 138 -13.43 12.00 10.79
C GLU A 138 -13.09 11.34 9.44
N ILE A 139 -12.99 12.16 8.40
CA ILE A 139 -12.63 11.72 7.04
C ILE A 139 -11.32 12.38 6.67
N PHE A 140 -10.41 11.56 6.14
CA PHE A 140 -9.09 12.01 5.69
C PHE A 140 -8.99 11.92 4.17
N GLU A 141 -8.32 12.92 3.57
CA GLU A 141 -8.07 13.00 2.14
C GLU A 141 -6.59 12.73 1.84
N TYR A 142 -6.33 11.85 0.88
CA TYR A 142 -4.99 11.48 0.45
C TYR A 142 -4.85 11.56 -1.07
N PRO A 143 -3.83 12.26 -1.60
CA PRO A 143 -3.47 12.11 -2.99
C PRO A 143 -2.80 10.74 -3.19
N MET A 144 -3.21 10.01 -4.22
CA MET A 144 -2.53 8.78 -4.60
C MET A 144 -1.20 9.12 -5.26
N CYS A 145 -0.11 8.78 -4.61
CA CYS A 145 1.23 9.09 -5.08
C CYS A 145 2.13 7.84 -5.07
N ASP A 146 3.10 7.84 -5.95
CA ASP A 146 4.25 6.95 -5.92
C ASP A 146 5.55 7.73 -6.21
N ARG A 147 6.66 7.03 -6.35
CA ARG A 147 7.92 7.56 -6.88
C ARG A 147 8.50 6.61 -7.90
N ASP A 148 9.39 7.09 -8.74
CA ASP A 148 10.10 6.23 -9.66
C ASP A 148 10.95 5.19 -8.92
N PRO A 149 11.04 3.96 -9.48
CA PRO A 149 11.94 2.94 -8.99
C PRO A 149 13.37 3.46 -8.90
N LEU A 150 14.02 3.24 -7.77
CA LEU A 150 15.41 3.62 -7.59
C LEU A 150 16.36 2.58 -8.22
N PRO A 151 17.50 3.01 -8.78
CA PRO A 151 18.53 2.09 -9.26
C PRO A 151 19.32 1.45 -8.10
N ARG A 152 19.26 2.03 -6.89
CA ARG A 152 20.04 1.62 -5.73
C ARG A 152 19.38 2.09 -4.43
N TRP A 153 19.46 1.28 -3.36
CA TRP A 153 18.95 1.64 -2.02
C TRP A 153 20.05 1.82 -0.98
N SER A 154 21.21 1.18 -1.18
CA SER A 154 22.28 1.12 -0.18
C SER A 154 23.51 1.93 -0.61
N PHE A 155 23.98 2.78 0.28
CA PHE A 155 25.12 3.68 0.08
C PHE A 155 26.07 3.57 1.28
N GLY A 156 27.09 2.74 1.18
CA GLY A 156 27.98 2.44 2.29
C GLY A 156 27.17 1.85 3.47
N ARG A 157 27.10 2.56 4.58
CA ARG A 157 26.39 2.14 5.80
C ARG A 157 24.95 2.67 5.90
N VAL A 158 24.37 3.17 4.81
CA VAL A 158 23.00 3.69 4.75
C VAL A 158 22.18 2.84 3.78
N THR A 159 20.94 2.50 4.14
CA THR A 159 19.99 1.86 3.24
C THR A 159 18.58 2.39 3.44
N LEU A 160 17.68 2.10 2.48
CA LEU A 160 16.26 2.43 2.51
C LEU A 160 15.41 1.16 2.62
N VAL A 161 14.25 1.26 3.28
CA VAL A 161 13.26 0.16 3.41
C VAL A 161 11.83 0.71 3.28
N GLY A 162 10.90 -0.14 2.86
CA GLY A 162 9.49 0.21 2.75
C GLY A 162 9.26 1.40 1.83
N ASP A 163 8.34 2.29 2.20
CA ASP A 163 7.97 3.45 1.38
C ASP A 163 9.10 4.48 1.20
N ALA A 164 10.17 4.42 1.98
CA ALA A 164 11.36 5.21 1.71
C ALA A 164 12.14 4.66 0.49
N ALA A 165 12.13 3.35 0.29
CA ALA A 165 12.81 2.68 -0.83
C ALA A 165 11.91 2.58 -2.08
N HIS A 166 10.68 2.11 -1.91
CA HIS A 166 9.76 1.76 -3.00
C HIS A 166 8.32 2.19 -2.72
N PRO A 167 8.06 3.50 -2.55
CA PRO A 167 6.69 3.98 -2.37
C PRO A 167 5.88 3.61 -3.62
N MET A 168 4.76 2.96 -3.41
CA MET A 168 3.92 2.42 -4.48
C MET A 168 2.46 2.83 -4.31
N ARG A 169 1.73 2.90 -5.41
CA ARG A 169 0.28 3.05 -5.35
C ARG A 169 -0.30 1.87 -4.57
N PRO A 170 -1.29 2.06 -3.69
CA PRO A 170 -1.84 1.01 -2.83
C PRO A 170 -2.72 0.01 -3.59
N VAL A 171 -2.37 -0.27 -4.83
CA VAL A 171 -2.98 -1.28 -5.69
C VAL A 171 -2.50 -2.66 -5.26
N GLY A 172 -3.41 -3.61 -5.11
CA GLY A 172 -3.10 -4.96 -4.63
C GLY A 172 -2.76 -5.04 -3.14
N SER A 173 -2.93 -3.96 -2.35
CA SER A 173 -2.83 -3.91 -0.88
C SER A 173 -1.52 -4.49 -0.31
N GLN A 174 -0.37 -4.23 -0.94
CA GLN A 174 0.89 -4.92 -0.61
C GLN A 174 1.97 -4.06 0.05
N ALA A 175 1.89 -2.73 0.00
CA ALA A 175 2.97 -1.86 0.46
C ALA A 175 3.44 -2.18 1.89
N GLY A 176 2.52 -2.29 2.85
CA GLY A 176 2.84 -2.64 4.23
C GLY A 176 3.48 -4.02 4.37
N SER A 177 2.94 -5.04 3.67
CA SER A 177 3.49 -6.41 3.69
C SER A 177 4.91 -6.45 3.12
N GLN A 178 5.18 -5.70 2.07
CA GLN A 178 6.52 -5.62 1.47
C GLN A 178 7.52 -4.95 2.41
N GLY A 179 7.11 -3.90 3.15
CA GLY A 179 7.95 -3.29 4.18
C GLY A 179 8.31 -4.26 5.33
N ILE A 180 7.37 -5.14 5.73
CA ILE A 180 7.65 -6.21 6.71
C ILE A 180 8.66 -7.21 6.16
N VAL A 181 8.51 -7.60 4.89
CA VAL A 181 9.46 -8.50 4.21
C VAL A 181 10.84 -7.86 4.09
N ASP A 182 10.92 -6.56 3.78
CA ASP A 182 12.18 -5.81 3.78
C ASP A 182 12.89 -5.89 5.13
N ALA A 183 12.18 -5.57 6.21
CA ALA A 183 12.74 -5.62 7.56
C ALA A 183 13.27 -7.03 7.91
N ARG A 184 12.54 -8.08 7.51
CA ARG A 184 12.94 -9.46 7.75
C ARG A 184 14.20 -9.84 6.98
N ILE A 185 14.27 -9.49 5.68
CA ILE A 185 15.43 -9.81 4.82
C ILE A 185 16.64 -8.98 5.22
N LEU A 186 16.44 -7.68 5.55
CA LEU A 186 17.51 -6.82 6.06
C LEU A 186 18.12 -7.37 7.35
N ALA A 187 17.28 -7.76 8.32
CA ALA A 187 17.77 -8.35 9.57
C ALA A 187 18.55 -9.64 9.33
N HIS A 188 18.05 -10.50 8.43
CA HIS A 188 18.74 -11.72 8.03
C HIS A 188 20.10 -11.43 7.36
N ALA A 189 20.14 -10.50 6.42
CA ALA A 189 21.36 -10.13 5.72
C ALA A 189 22.42 -9.56 6.68
N LEU A 190 22.04 -8.64 7.56
CA LEU A 190 22.95 -8.07 8.57
C LEU A 190 23.47 -9.12 9.55
N ALA A 191 22.66 -10.11 9.92
CA ALA A 191 23.07 -11.17 10.85
C ALA A 191 24.02 -12.21 10.19
N ASN A 192 24.04 -12.32 8.87
CA ASN A 192 24.85 -13.30 8.16
C ASN A 192 26.12 -12.72 7.53
N HIS A 193 26.35 -11.41 7.64
CA HIS A 193 27.55 -10.75 7.16
C HIS A 193 28.31 -10.05 8.30
N ALA A 194 29.61 -10.29 8.41
CA ALA A 194 30.45 -9.63 9.41
C ALA A 194 30.64 -8.13 9.07
N ASP A 195 30.69 -7.79 7.77
CA ASP A 195 30.68 -6.40 7.30
C ASP A 195 29.25 -5.96 7.02
N PRO A 196 28.74 -4.95 7.74
CA PRO A 196 27.39 -4.46 7.52
C PRO A 196 27.19 -3.89 6.10
N VAL A 197 28.23 -3.37 5.43
CA VAL A 197 28.11 -2.90 4.05
C VAL A 197 27.78 -4.05 3.10
N ALA A 198 28.44 -5.20 3.28
CA ALA A 198 28.13 -6.41 2.52
C ALA A 198 26.69 -6.93 2.83
N GLY A 199 26.26 -6.85 4.10
CA GLY A 199 24.89 -7.18 4.48
C GLY A 199 23.85 -6.28 3.80
N LEU A 200 24.07 -4.97 3.75
CA LEU A 200 23.18 -4.05 3.05
C LEU A 200 23.13 -4.30 1.55
N ALA A 201 24.26 -4.66 0.92
CA ALA A 201 24.30 -5.02 -0.49
C ALA A 201 23.54 -6.32 -0.79
N ASP A 202 23.62 -7.34 0.08
CA ASP A 202 22.87 -8.59 -0.04
C ASP A 202 21.34 -8.34 0.11
N TYR A 203 20.93 -7.52 1.07
CA TYR A 203 19.53 -7.07 1.22
C TYR A 203 19.03 -6.43 -0.08
N GLU A 204 19.74 -5.43 -0.59
CA GLU A 204 19.37 -4.71 -1.81
C GLU A 204 19.26 -5.66 -3.02
N ALA A 205 20.24 -6.52 -3.23
CA ALA A 205 20.25 -7.47 -4.35
C ALA A 205 19.04 -8.42 -4.34
N ARG A 206 18.54 -8.77 -3.15
CA ARG A 206 17.36 -9.63 -2.99
C ARG A 206 16.04 -8.91 -3.19
N ARG A 207 15.97 -7.61 -2.90
CA ARG A 207 14.70 -6.90 -2.81
C ARG A 207 14.45 -5.93 -3.97
N LEU A 208 15.45 -5.17 -4.35
CA LEU A 208 15.33 -4.08 -5.32
C LEU A 208 14.70 -4.50 -6.66
N PRO A 209 15.13 -5.61 -7.32
CA PRO A 209 14.55 -5.96 -8.62
C PRO A 209 13.05 -6.25 -8.55
N SER A 210 12.64 -7.04 -7.55
CA SER A 210 11.22 -7.41 -7.40
C SER A 210 10.35 -6.22 -7.00
N MET A 211 10.84 -5.32 -6.15
CA MET A 211 10.08 -4.13 -5.75
C MET A 211 9.94 -3.12 -6.88
N ASN A 212 10.99 -2.93 -7.68
CA ASN A 212 10.90 -2.07 -8.86
C ASN A 212 9.85 -2.60 -9.85
N ASP A 213 9.76 -3.92 -10.06
CA ASP A 213 8.71 -4.53 -10.89
C ASP A 213 7.31 -4.31 -10.30
N VAL A 214 7.14 -4.49 -8.98
CA VAL A 214 5.87 -4.26 -8.30
C VAL A 214 5.41 -2.80 -8.41
N VAL A 215 6.32 -1.83 -8.21
CA VAL A 215 5.99 -0.40 -8.38
C VAL A 215 5.46 -0.10 -9.78
N LEU A 216 6.13 -0.63 -10.81
CA LEU A 216 5.71 -0.42 -12.20
C LEU A 216 4.39 -1.12 -12.54
N ARG A 217 4.15 -2.34 -12.02
CA ARG A 217 2.87 -3.06 -12.20
C ARG A 217 1.72 -2.35 -11.50
N ASN A 218 1.95 -1.74 -10.34
CA ASN A 218 0.92 -0.98 -9.64
C ASN A 218 0.50 0.27 -10.43
N ARG A 219 1.38 0.84 -11.27
CA ARG A 219 1.02 1.91 -12.21
C ARG A 219 0.11 1.43 -13.34
N GLN A 220 0.12 0.12 -13.64
CA GLN A 220 -0.71 -0.56 -14.64
C GLN A 220 -1.90 -1.29 -13.98
N TYR A 221 -2.45 -0.74 -12.90
CA TYR A 221 -3.59 -1.24 -12.13
C TYR A 221 -3.36 -2.54 -11.35
N GLY A 222 -2.20 -3.19 -11.43
CA GLY A 222 -1.92 -4.44 -10.73
C GLY A 222 -3.06 -5.48 -10.90
N PRO A 223 -3.47 -6.20 -9.83
CA PRO A 223 -4.56 -7.15 -9.92
C PRO A 223 -5.95 -6.51 -10.06
N GLU A 224 -6.08 -5.20 -9.78
CA GLU A 224 -7.35 -4.46 -9.87
C GLU A 224 -7.76 -4.16 -11.32
N ILE A 225 -6.88 -4.47 -12.29
CA ILE A 225 -7.20 -4.33 -13.72
C ILE A 225 -8.45 -5.08 -14.13
N VAL A 226 -8.81 -6.16 -13.43
CA VAL A 226 -10.03 -6.93 -13.71
C VAL A 226 -11.30 -6.09 -13.58
N MET A 227 -11.30 -5.09 -12.70
CA MET A 227 -12.44 -4.18 -12.53
C MET A 227 -12.56 -3.26 -13.74
N GLN A 228 -11.43 -2.76 -14.25
CA GLN A 228 -11.43 -1.94 -15.46
C GLN A 228 -11.77 -2.79 -16.70
N MET A 229 -11.28 -4.02 -16.79
CA MET A 229 -11.65 -4.95 -17.87
C MET A 229 -13.15 -5.22 -17.91
N ALA A 230 -13.78 -5.38 -16.74
CA ALA A 230 -15.22 -5.56 -16.65
C ALA A 230 -15.98 -4.31 -17.13
N GLU A 231 -15.56 -3.12 -16.70
CA GLU A 231 -16.13 -1.84 -17.15
C GLU A 231 -16.00 -1.66 -18.66
N ASP A 232 -14.81 -1.91 -19.22
CA ASP A 232 -14.53 -1.71 -20.65
C ASP A 232 -15.29 -2.69 -21.55
N ARG A 233 -15.48 -3.96 -21.07
CA ARG A 233 -16.15 -5.01 -21.86
C ARG A 233 -17.66 -5.03 -21.68
N ALA A 234 -18.17 -4.61 -20.55
CA ALA A 234 -19.60 -4.63 -20.22
C ALA A 234 -20.04 -3.39 -19.41
N PRO A 235 -19.93 -2.18 -20.00
CA PRO A 235 -20.24 -0.93 -19.30
C PRO A 235 -21.71 -0.79 -18.86
N ASN A 236 -22.59 -1.61 -19.42
CA ASN A 236 -24.02 -1.66 -19.07
C ASN A 236 -24.35 -2.74 -18.00
N GLY A 237 -23.31 -3.35 -17.42
CA GLY A 237 -23.46 -4.41 -16.44
C GLY A 237 -23.54 -5.83 -17.02
N PHE A 238 -23.48 -6.82 -16.14
CA PHE A 238 -23.53 -8.24 -16.50
C PHE A 238 -24.17 -9.04 -15.34
N ALA A 239 -24.71 -10.20 -15.65
CA ALA A 239 -25.26 -11.11 -14.64
C ALA A 239 -24.17 -12.02 -14.04
N ASN A 240 -23.21 -12.45 -14.87
CA ASN A 240 -22.11 -13.31 -14.45
C ASN A 240 -20.80 -12.77 -15.05
N VAL A 241 -19.80 -12.53 -14.20
CA VAL A 241 -18.49 -12.04 -14.63
C VAL A 241 -17.77 -12.99 -15.61
N GLU A 242 -18.00 -14.29 -15.53
CA GLU A 242 -17.37 -15.27 -16.43
C GLU A 242 -17.87 -15.16 -17.89
N GLU A 243 -19.01 -14.51 -18.12
CA GLU A 243 -19.48 -14.16 -19.47
C GLU A 243 -18.69 -12.99 -20.09
N VAL A 244 -18.10 -12.16 -19.25
CA VAL A 244 -17.34 -10.96 -19.63
C VAL A 244 -15.84 -11.21 -19.63
N ILE A 245 -15.36 -11.85 -18.57
CA ILE A 245 -13.95 -12.20 -18.35
C ILE A 245 -13.88 -13.68 -18.00
N PRO A 246 -13.40 -14.54 -18.91
CA PRO A 246 -13.26 -15.96 -18.63
C PRO A 246 -12.48 -16.23 -17.35
N ARG A 247 -12.89 -17.21 -16.56
CA ARG A 247 -12.25 -17.57 -15.28
C ARG A 247 -10.75 -17.75 -15.38
N ARG A 248 -10.27 -18.39 -16.46
CA ARG A 248 -8.83 -18.54 -16.71
C ARG A 248 -8.10 -17.20 -16.77
N GLU A 249 -8.70 -16.20 -17.40
CA GLU A 249 -8.10 -14.85 -17.51
C GLU A 249 -8.04 -14.15 -16.14
N LEU A 250 -9.09 -14.26 -15.33
CA LEU A 250 -9.12 -13.76 -13.95
C LEU A 250 -8.02 -14.39 -13.08
N GLU A 251 -7.87 -15.72 -13.18
CA GLU A 251 -6.84 -16.46 -12.45
C GLU A 251 -5.44 -16.07 -12.92
N GLU A 252 -5.21 -15.87 -14.22
CA GLU A 252 -3.93 -15.50 -14.78
C GLU A 252 -3.48 -14.09 -14.33
N VAL A 253 -4.38 -13.10 -14.33
CA VAL A 253 -4.11 -11.77 -13.78
C VAL A 253 -3.70 -11.86 -12.31
N SER A 254 -4.46 -12.57 -11.49
CA SER A 254 -4.18 -12.76 -10.06
C SER A 254 -2.83 -13.44 -9.81
N LEU A 255 -2.55 -14.54 -10.52
CA LEU A 255 -1.31 -15.31 -10.37
C LEU A 255 -0.08 -14.53 -10.85
N SER A 256 -0.19 -13.81 -11.97
CA SER A 256 0.90 -12.99 -12.50
C SER A 256 1.35 -11.96 -11.47
N PHE A 257 0.40 -11.26 -10.84
CA PHE A 257 0.70 -10.28 -9.81
C PHE A 257 1.29 -10.91 -8.54
N LYS A 258 0.70 -12.01 -8.05
CA LYS A 258 1.21 -12.73 -6.88
C LYS A 258 2.65 -13.21 -7.06
N ARG A 259 3.00 -13.70 -8.26
CA ARG A 259 4.37 -14.11 -8.60
C ARG A 259 5.32 -12.93 -8.57
N ALA A 260 4.98 -11.82 -9.22
CA ALA A 260 5.81 -10.63 -9.23
C ALA A 260 6.08 -10.11 -7.80
N ALA A 261 5.08 -10.14 -6.94
CA ALA A 261 5.16 -9.71 -5.55
C ALA A 261 5.78 -10.75 -4.59
N GLY A 262 6.07 -11.97 -5.08
CA GLY A 262 6.65 -13.06 -4.27
C GLY A 262 5.68 -13.66 -3.25
N PHE A 263 4.38 -13.61 -3.50
CA PHE A 263 3.32 -14.12 -2.62
C PHE A 263 2.52 -15.27 -3.24
N ASP A 264 2.96 -15.83 -4.34
CA ASP A 264 2.35 -17.05 -4.85
C ASP A 264 2.69 -18.24 -3.93
N PRO A 265 1.76 -19.21 -3.78
CA PRO A 265 1.94 -20.31 -2.82
C PRO A 265 3.21 -21.14 -3.06
N GLN A 266 3.62 -21.32 -4.30
CA GLN A 266 4.82 -22.09 -4.62
C GLN A 266 6.07 -21.36 -4.13
N THR A 267 6.24 -20.09 -4.45
CA THR A 267 7.36 -19.26 -3.99
C THR A 267 7.41 -19.18 -2.47
N VAL A 268 6.26 -18.91 -1.82
CA VAL A 268 6.18 -18.77 -0.34
C VAL A 268 6.59 -20.05 0.36
N ASN A 269 6.15 -21.23 -0.14
CA ASN A 269 6.43 -22.51 0.51
C ASN A 269 7.86 -23.03 0.26
N GLN A 270 8.52 -22.54 -0.79
CA GLN A 270 9.87 -23.02 -1.18
C GLN A 270 11.00 -22.07 -0.75
N ARG A 271 10.69 -20.80 -0.48
CA ARG A 271 11.71 -19.82 -0.09
C ARG A 271 12.24 -20.10 1.31
N PRO A 272 13.53 -19.77 1.61
CA PRO A 272 14.08 -19.80 2.96
C PRO A 272 13.28 -18.91 3.91
N SER A 273 13.20 -19.28 5.20
CA SER A 273 12.46 -18.53 6.22
C SER A 273 13.09 -17.19 6.57
N PHE A 274 14.32 -16.94 6.17
CA PHE A 274 15.14 -15.78 6.58
C PHE A 274 15.23 -15.63 8.10
N ASP A 275 15.37 -16.75 8.81
CA ASP A 275 15.52 -16.73 10.26
C ASP A 275 16.84 -16.09 10.69
N VAL A 276 16.75 -15.22 11.68
CA VAL A 276 17.91 -14.70 12.39
C VAL A 276 18.14 -15.61 13.60
N ARG A 277 19.13 -16.50 13.52
CA ARG A 277 19.54 -17.28 14.69
C ARG A 277 20.26 -16.35 15.65
N ARG A 278 19.84 -16.31 16.93
CA ARG A 278 20.67 -15.71 17.97
C ARG A 278 21.99 -16.46 17.97
N VAL A 279 23.09 -15.81 17.61
CA VAL A 279 24.41 -16.29 17.94
C VAL A 279 24.46 -16.19 19.46
N SER A 280 24.46 -17.33 20.15
CA SER A 280 24.75 -17.37 21.59
C SER A 280 26.10 -16.65 21.75
N ALA A 281 26.10 -15.59 22.53
CA ALA A 281 27.34 -14.93 22.90
C ALA A 281 28.30 -15.96 23.49
N PRO A 282 29.61 -15.92 23.15
CA PRO A 282 30.61 -16.80 23.66
C PRO A 282 30.76 -16.73 25.20
#